data_7b129b9efec5382f12c81a6904b94b81
#
_entry.id   7b129b9efec5382f12c81a6904b94b81
#
_cell.length_a   1.000
_cell.length_b   1.000
_cell.length_c   1.000
_cell.angle_alpha   90.00
_cell.angle_beta   90.00
_cell.angle_gamma   90.00
#
_symmetry.space_group_name_H-M   'P 1'
#
loop_
_entity.id
_entity.type
_entity.pdbx_description
1 polymer ?
#
loop_
_entity_poly.entity_id
_entity_poly.type
_entity_poly.pdbx_seq_one_letter_code
_entity_poly.pdbx_strand_id
1 'polypeptide(L)'
;VLGSLCLYFWGTWWFLIIYLAYCTWWGGADAIWHECGHRTAFNSKKLNDFFYHIGSFMNSFEAVRFRWSHSLHHNYTASIDPHDFEVDGSIFWKPKKLINFLMIFIPGFGLLNLNKSIQKEILEHAFGIQTKVMKECIPDHKKSSCIFISRIYVFIWLIIIGSSILLNSFLPILMFLVPKFFATLNIVWRLTQHMGLQEDVKDHRLSTRSVRLNPIFSFIYWKMEYHIEHHMFPSIPSYNLPKLH
;
A
#
# COMPACT_ATOMS: atom_id res chain seq x y z
N VAL A 1 4.54 19.64 -7.45
CA VAL A 1 3.74 20.79 -6.99
C VAL A 1 3.46 20.69 -5.49
N LEU A 2 2.68 19.71 -4.98
CA LEU A 2 2.34 19.65 -3.54
C LEU A 2 3.58 19.56 -2.64
N GLY A 3 4.58 18.75 -2.98
CA GLY A 3 5.83 18.69 -2.23
C GLY A 3 6.57 20.03 -2.19
N SER A 4 6.64 20.76 -3.30
CA SER A 4 7.25 22.10 -3.34
C SER A 4 6.47 23.12 -2.50
N LEU A 5 5.13 23.01 -2.48
CA LEU A 5 4.31 23.85 -1.60
C LEU A 5 4.53 23.51 -0.11
N CYS A 6 4.70 22.24 0.24
CA CYS A 6 5.07 21.85 1.61
C CYS A 6 6.40 22.50 2.03
N LEU A 7 7.40 22.50 1.15
CA LEU A 7 8.69 23.15 1.42
C LEU A 7 8.54 24.66 1.60
N TYR A 8 7.78 25.30 0.72
CA TYR A 8 7.58 26.76 0.74
C TYR A 8 6.84 27.24 2.00
N PHE A 9 5.80 26.47 2.43
CA PHE A 9 5.00 26.83 3.61
C PHE A 9 5.51 26.20 4.92
N TRP A 10 6.72 25.59 4.91
CA TRP A 10 7.33 25.01 6.10
C TRP A 10 7.40 26.01 7.25
N GLY A 11 6.99 25.61 8.46
CA GLY A 11 6.94 26.47 9.64
C GLY A 11 5.71 27.36 9.75
N THR A 12 4.74 27.28 8.81
CA THR A 12 3.47 28.00 8.86
C THR A 12 2.29 27.06 9.09
N TRP A 13 1.12 27.60 9.51
CA TRP A 13 -0.11 26.80 9.63
C TRP A 13 -0.59 26.22 8.29
N TRP A 14 -0.31 26.87 7.17
CA TRP A 14 -0.64 26.42 5.84
C TRP A 14 0.05 25.10 5.50
N PHE A 15 1.22 24.84 6.08
CA PHE A 15 1.92 23.58 5.93
C PHE A 15 1.02 22.39 6.30
N LEU A 16 0.26 22.45 7.40
CA LEU A 16 -0.58 21.34 7.86
C LEU A 16 -1.64 20.94 6.81
N ILE A 17 -2.33 21.94 6.23
CA ILE A 17 -3.38 21.70 5.22
C ILE A 17 -2.77 21.12 3.94
N ILE A 18 -1.68 21.75 3.48
CA ILE A 18 -0.97 21.32 2.26
C ILE A 18 -0.36 19.93 2.46
N TYR A 19 0.17 19.65 3.64
CA TYR A 19 0.77 18.38 3.98
C TYR A 19 -0.28 17.24 4.01
N LEU A 20 -1.48 17.47 4.51
CA LEU A 20 -2.56 16.48 4.43
C LEU A 20 -2.97 16.18 2.98
N ALA A 21 -3.04 17.20 2.13
CA ALA A 21 -3.25 17.02 0.70
C ALA A 21 -2.10 16.25 0.03
N TYR A 22 -0.85 16.56 0.41
CA TYR A 22 0.34 15.84 -0.03
C TYR A 22 0.31 14.37 0.40
N CYS A 23 -0.04 14.08 1.66
CA CYS A 23 -0.16 12.73 2.17
C CYS A 23 -1.28 11.94 1.45
N THR A 24 -2.41 12.58 1.14
CA THR A 24 -3.48 11.96 0.36
C THR A 24 -3.00 11.59 -1.04
N TRP A 25 -2.29 12.51 -1.71
CA TRP A 25 -1.67 12.24 -3.00
C TRP A 25 -0.60 11.14 -2.92
N TRP A 26 0.23 11.17 -1.87
CA TRP A 26 1.23 10.13 -1.60
C TRP A 26 0.58 8.75 -1.48
N GLY A 27 -0.55 8.67 -0.79
CA GLY A 27 -1.31 7.43 -0.66
C GLY A 27 -1.83 6.88 -2.00
N GLY A 28 -2.02 7.72 -3.02
CA GLY A 28 -2.33 7.28 -4.39
C GLY A 28 -1.27 6.36 -5.00
N ALA A 29 -0.05 6.33 -4.43
CA ALA A 29 0.97 5.34 -4.77
C ALA A 29 0.51 3.89 -4.53
N ASP A 30 -0.54 3.68 -3.73
CA ASP A 30 -1.20 2.39 -3.55
C ASP A 30 -1.73 1.84 -4.89
N ALA A 31 -2.45 2.66 -5.65
CA ALA A 31 -2.91 2.28 -6.99
C ALA A 31 -1.76 2.15 -7.99
N ILE A 32 -0.68 2.93 -7.84
CA ILE A 32 0.49 2.84 -8.72
C ILE A 32 1.18 1.48 -8.60
N TRP A 33 1.53 1.05 -7.36
CA TRP A 33 2.18 -0.26 -7.19
C TRP A 33 1.26 -1.39 -7.64
N HIS A 34 -0.03 -1.29 -7.35
CA HIS A 34 -1.02 -2.29 -7.67
C HIS A 34 -1.11 -2.51 -9.20
N GLU A 35 -1.44 -1.47 -9.93
CA GLU A 35 -1.60 -1.51 -11.38
C GLU A 35 -0.30 -1.84 -12.13
N CYS A 36 0.81 -1.24 -11.70
CA CYS A 36 2.13 -1.55 -12.25
C CYS A 36 2.60 -2.97 -11.86
N GLY A 37 2.13 -3.51 -10.73
CA GLY A 37 2.33 -4.89 -10.32
C GLY A 37 1.76 -5.88 -11.32
N HIS A 38 0.57 -5.60 -11.85
CA HIS A 38 -0.06 -6.36 -12.93
C HIS A 38 0.56 -6.09 -14.31
N ARG A 39 1.40 -5.05 -14.45
CA ARG A 39 2.01 -4.58 -15.70
C ARG A 39 1.01 -4.08 -16.72
N THR A 40 -0.07 -3.50 -16.28
CA THR A 40 -1.19 -3.01 -17.08
C THR A 40 -1.20 -1.49 -17.24
N ALA A 41 -0.51 -0.73 -16.36
CA ALA A 41 -0.48 0.73 -16.43
C ALA A 41 0.17 1.27 -17.72
N PHE A 42 1.22 0.63 -18.21
CA PHE A 42 2.00 1.07 -19.35
C PHE A 42 2.25 -0.09 -20.33
N ASN A 43 2.35 0.20 -21.63
CA ASN A 43 2.77 -0.79 -22.64
C ASN A 43 4.23 -1.26 -22.41
N SER A 44 5.06 -0.44 -21.77
CA SER A 44 6.45 -0.75 -21.48
C SER A 44 6.59 -1.51 -20.17
N LYS A 45 7.11 -2.74 -20.22
CA LYS A 45 7.45 -3.52 -19.03
C LYS A 45 8.40 -2.77 -18.10
N LYS A 46 9.41 -2.07 -18.66
CA LYS A 46 10.39 -1.31 -17.87
C LYS A 46 9.74 -0.15 -17.11
N LEU A 47 8.77 0.54 -17.71
CA LEU A 47 8.03 1.60 -17.03
C LEU A 47 7.15 1.04 -15.92
N ASN A 48 6.43 -0.06 -16.16
CA ASN A 48 5.68 -0.73 -15.10
C ASN A 48 6.58 -1.14 -13.95
N ASP A 49 7.69 -1.82 -14.21
CA ASP A 49 8.61 -2.28 -13.16
C ASP A 49 9.21 -1.08 -12.40
N PHE A 50 9.56 0.02 -13.08
CA PHE A 50 10.09 1.24 -12.46
C PHE A 50 9.07 1.89 -11.50
N PHE A 51 7.86 2.17 -11.98
CA PHE A 51 6.82 2.78 -11.15
C PHE A 51 6.30 1.82 -10.08
N TYR A 52 6.31 0.52 -10.34
CA TYR A 52 6.03 -0.49 -9.32
C TYR A 52 6.95 -0.36 -8.11
N HIS A 53 8.26 -0.27 -8.32
CA HIS A 53 9.22 -0.12 -7.23
C HIS A 53 9.06 1.22 -6.49
N ILE A 54 8.79 2.32 -7.19
CA ILE A 54 8.52 3.62 -6.57
C ILE A 54 7.26 3.54 -5.70
N GLY A 55 6.13 3.10 -6.25
CA GLY A 55 4.87 2.98 -5.52
C GLY A 55 4.98 2.02 -4.32
N SER A 56 5.69 0.91 -4.50
CA SER A 56 5.97 -0.05 -3.43
C SER A 56 6.76 0.59 -2.29
N PHE A 57 7.83 1.33 -2.58
CA PHE A 57 8.61 2.03 -1.56
C PHE A 57 7.78 3.08 -0.84
N MET A 58 7.01 3.89 -1.57
CA MET A 58 6.15 4.94 -1.00
C MET A 58 5.13 4.38 0.01
N ASN A 59 4.61 3.18 -0.23
CA ASN A 59 3.70 2.49 0.68
C ASN A 59 4.43 1.61 1.72
N SER A 60 5.77 1.50 1.65
CA SER A 60 6.55 0.50 2.37
C SER A 60 6.07 -0.92 2.11
N PHE A 61 5.67 -1.21 0.89
CA PHE A 61 5.36 -2.55 0.42
C PHE A 61 6.61 -3.14 -0.22
N GLU A 62 7.27 -4.10 0.45
CA GLU A 62 8.44 -4.73 -0.16
C GLU A 62 8.05 -5.40 -1.49
N ALA A 63 8.71 -4.97 -2.57
CA ALA A 63 8.22 -5.22 -3.92
C ALA A 63 8.13 -6.72 -4.29
N VAL A 64 9.03 -7.56 -3.79
CA VAL A 64 8.99 -9.02 -4.05
C VAL A 64 7.87 -9.65 -3.23
N ARG A 65 7.81 -9.35 -1.94
CA ARG A 65 6.80 -9.87 -1.02
C ARG A 65 5.39 -9.55 -1.52
N PHE A 66 5.13 -8.27 -1.84
CA PHE A 66 3.79 -7.85 -2.25
C PHE A 66 3.39 -8.35 -3.64
N ARG A 67 4.33 -8.53 -4.55
CA ARG A 67 4.02 -9.16 -5.84
C ARG A 67 3.47 -10.57 -5.68
N TRP A 68 4.06 -11.36 -4.80
CA TRP A 68 3.65 -12.74 -4.58
C TRP A 68 2.41 -12.84 -3.71
N SER A 69 2.30 -12.07 -2.62
CA SER A 69 1.09 -12.08 -1.81
C SER A 69 -0.12 -11.55 -2.58
N HIS A 70 0.07 -10.54 -3.43
CA HIS A 70 -0.99 -9.98 -4.26
C HIS A 70 -1.46 -10.96 -5.35
N SER A 71 -0.53 -11.72 -5.95
CA SER A 71 -0.91 -12.81 -6.85
C SER A 71 -1.72 -13.89 -6.12
N LEU A 72 -1.37 -14.22 -4.88
CA LEU A 72 -2.13 -15.14 -4.04
C LEU A 72 -3.51 -14.56 -3.71
N HIS A 73 -3.58 -13.28 -3.33
CA HIS A 73 -4.80 -12.56 -3.04
C HIS A 73 -5.81 -12.59 -4.20
N HIS A 74 -5.37 -12.38 -5.44
CA HIS A 74 -6.24 -12.51 -6.61
C HIS A 74 -6.79 -13.91 -6.84
N ASN A 75 -6.00 -14.94 -6.51
CA ASN A 75 -6.44 -16.34 -6.68
C ASN A 75 -7.33 -16.82 -5.52
N TYR A 76 -7.13 -16.27 -4.33
CA TYR A 76 -7.71 -16.74 -3.07
C TYR A 76 -8.15 -15.55 -2.19
N THR A 77 -8.91 -14.62 -2.76
CA THR A 77 -9.37 -13.41 -2.09
C THR A 77 -10.14 -13.72 -0.82
N ALA A 78 -9.70 -13.16 0.31
CA ALA A 78 -10.27 -13.37 1.63
C ALA A 78 -10.32 -14.84 2.07
N SER A 79 -9.43 -15.71 1.56
CA SER A 79 -9.36 -17.11 1.92
C SER A 79 -8.59 -17.32 3.24
N ILE A 80 -9.00 -18.34 4.00
CA ILE A 80 -8.33 -18.77 5.24
C ILE A 80 -7.23 -19.78 4.91
N ASP A 81 -7.47 -20.67 3.96
CA ASP A 81 -6.51 -21.68 3.49
C ASP A 81 -6.60 -21.86 1.96
N PRO A 82 -5.59 -21.45 1.19
CA PRO A 82 -4.37 -20.74 1.62
C PRO A 82 -4.67 -19.35 2.17
N HIS A 83 -3.90 -18.93 3.17
CA HIS A 83 -4.16 -17.66 3.86
C HIS A 83 -3.92 -16.44 2.97
N ASP A 84 -4.94 -15.60 2.84
CA ASP A 84 -4.81 -14.29 2.21
C ASP A 84 -4.13 -13.30 3.18
N PHE A 85 -2.93 -12.82 2.83
CA PHE A 85 -2.16 -11.89 3.65
C PHE A 85 -2.56 -10.41 3.47
N GLU A 86 -3.53 -10.12 2.60
CA GLU A 86 -3.97 -8.74 2.32
C GLU A 86 -5.33 -8.42 2.97
N VAL A 87 -6.17 -9.45 3.20
CA VAL A 87 -7.50 -9.29 3.82
C VAL A 87 -7.57 -10.08 5.13
N ASP A 88 -7.96 -9.43 6.22
CA ASP A 88 -8.23 -10.06 7.53
C ASP A 88 -9.67 -9.76 7.96
N GLY A 89 -10.60 -10.63 7.63
CA GLY A 89 -12.01 -10.51 8.02
C GLY A 89 -12.27 -10.64 9.51
N SER A 90 -11.33 -11.24 10.28
CA SER A 90 -11.48 -11.42 11.73
C SER A 90 -11.47 -10.11 12.53
N ILE A 91 -11.28 -8.95 11.89
CA ILE A 91 -11.26 -7.62 12.54
C ILE A 91 -12.56 -7.36 13.27
N PHE A 92 -13.71 -7.70 12.67
CA PHE A 92 -15.03 -7.40 13.24
C PHE A 92 -15.41 -8.26 14.45
N TRP A 93 -14.80 -9.45 14.58
CA TRP A 93 -15.14 -10.41 15.63
C TRP A 93 -14.24 -10.32 16.86
N LYS A 94 -13.17 -9.49 16.81
CA LYS A 94 -12.20 -9.35 17.90
C LYS A 94 -12.16 -7.88 18.37
N PRO A 95 -12.68 -7.53 19.57
CA PRO A 95 -12.78 -6.14 20.03
C PRO A 95 -11.45 -5.36 19.97
N LYS A 96 -10.32 -6.00 20.34
CA LYS A 96 -9.00 -5.36 20.25
C LYS A 96 -8.61 -5.04 18.79
N LYS A 97 -8.95 -5.91 17.83
CA LYS A 97 -8.69 -5.65 16.42
C LYS A 97 -9.59 -4.54 15.90
N LEU A 98 -10.85 -4.52 16.31
CA LEU A 98 -11.81 -3.46 15.93
C LEU A 98 -11.36 -2.09 16.45
N ILE A 99 -10.93 -1.99 17.71
CA ILE A 99 -10.40 -0.73 18.27
C ILE A 99 -9.17 -0.28 17.48
N ASN A 100 -8.19 -1.16 17.28
CA ASN A 100 -7.00 -0.84 16.49
C ASN A 100 -7.35 -0.42 15.06
N PHE A 101 -8.34 -1.07 14.46
CA PHE A 101 -8.87 -0.71 13.16
C PHE A 101 -9.48 0.70 13.15
N LEU A 102 -10.33 1.04 14.12
CA LEU A 102 -10.90 2.38 14.21
C LEU A 102 -9.82 3.46 14.43
N MET A 103 -8.77 3.13 15.18
CA MET A 103 -7.67 4.05 15.44
C MET A 103 -6.83 4.37 14.20
N ILE A 104 -6.79 3.50 13.17
CA ILE A 104 -6.03 3.78 11.94
C ILE A 104 -6.59 4.98 11.14
N PHE A 105 -7.85 5.38 11.39
CA PHE A 105 -8.44 6.58 10.78
C PHE A 105 -7.91 7.87 11.40
N ILE A 106 -7.23 7.79 12.54
CA ILE A 106 -6.55 8.96 13.13
C ILE A 106 -5.24 9.16 12.37
N PRO A 107 -5.02 10.33 11.71
CA PRO A 107 -3.79 10.60 11.01
C PRO A 107 -2.56 10.40 11.91
N GLY A 108 -1.59 9.64 11.44
CA GLY A 108 -0.35 9.35 12.17
C GLY A 108 -0.44 8.22 13.21
N PHE A 109 -1.63 7.70 13.53
CA PHE A 109 -1.74 6.62 14.52
C PHE A 109 -0.93 5.36 14.15
N GLY A 110 -0.78 5.07 12.86
CA GLY A 110 0.04 3.96 12.38
C GLY A 110 1.50 4.02 12.85
N LEU A 111 2.02 5.21 13.18
CA LEU A 111 3.37 5.37 13.76
C LEU A 111 3.49 4.74 15.16
N LEU A 112 2.39 4.67 15.91
CA LEU A 112 2.37 4.09 17.25
C LEU A 112 2.31 2.55 17.24
N ASN A 113 2.00 1.94 16.09
CA ASN A 113 1.76 0.50 15.94
C ASN A 113 2.84 -0.24 15.13
N LEU A 114 4.07 0.26 15.16
CA LEU A 114 5.19 -0.27 14.36
C LEU A 114 5.53 -1.74 14.65
N ASN A 115 5.22 -2.25 15.85
CA ASN A 115 5.54 -3.64 16.24
C ASN A 115 4.80 -4.74 15.45
N LYS A 116 3.70 -4.40 14.78
CA LYS A 116 2.93 -5.32 13.91
C LYS A 116 2.83 -4.80 12.49
N SER A 117 3.77 -3.97 12.09
CA SER A 117 3.70 -3.23 10.84
C SER A 117 4.48 -3.92 9.73
N ILE A 118 4.13 -3.57 8.51
CA ILE A 118 4.87 -3.93 7.30
C ILE A 118 6.35 -3.49 7.41
N GLN A 119 6.64 -2.39 8.11
CA GLN A 119 8.01 -1.91 8.33
C GLN A 119 8.83 -2.90 9.15
N LYS A 120 8.23 -3.48 10.20
CA LYS A 120 8.89 -4.55 10.97
C LYS A 120 9.17 -5.76 10.07
N GLU A 121 8.22 -6.17 9.24
CA GLU A 121 8.39 -7.27 8.29
C GLU A 121 9.57 -6.99 7.34
N ILE A 122 9.70 -5.76 6.81
CA ILE A 122 10.85 -5.36 5.98
C ILE A 122 12.17 -5.48 6.75
N LEU A 123 12.22 -5.05 8.02
CA LEU A 123 13.41 -5.19 8.86
C LEU A 123 13.74 -6.67 9.08
N GLU A 124 12.76 -7.51 9.43
CA GLU A 124 12.95 -8.95 9.60
C GLU A 124 13.52 -9.59 8.33
N HIS A 125 12.95 -9.27 7.16
CA HIS A 125 13.46 -9.75 5.87
C HIS A 125 14.88 -9.25 5.58
N ALA A 126 15.20 -7.98 5.87
CA ALA A 126 16.54 -7.43 5.67
C ALA A 126 17.61 -8.17 6.49
N PHE A 127 17.26 -8.65 7.69
CA PHE A 127 18.10 -9.52 8.53
C PHE A 127 18.05 -11.00 8.14
N GLY A 128 17.31 -11.36 7.09
CA GLY A 128 17.20 -12.74 6.61
C GLY A 128 16.22 -13.61 7.41
N ILE A 129 15.40 -13.01 8.27
CA ILE A 129 14.37 -13.72 9.03
C ILE A 129 13.22 -14.08 8.09
N GLN A 130 12.90 -15.35 7.98
CA GLN A 130 11.80 -15.84 7.17
C GLN A 130 10.48 -15.74 7.95
N THR A 131 9.71 -14.70 7.66
CA THR A 131 8.35 -14.52 8.18
C THR A 131 7.37 -15.57 7.62
N LYS A 132 6.15 -15.63 8.18
CA LYS A 132 5.09 -16.52 7.68
C LYS A 132 4.81 -16.24 6.20
N VAL A 133 4.61 -14.99 5.81
CA VAL A 133 4.34 -14.62 4.41
C VAL A 133 5.49 -14.99 3.47
N MET A 134 6.76 -14.84 3.90
CA MET A 134 7.90 -15.27 3.09
C MET A 134 7.91 -16.79 2.86
N LYS A 135 7.52 -17.57 3.85
CA LYS A 135 7.47 -19.04 3.76
C LYS A 135 6.34 -19.54 2.87
N GLU A 136 5.17 -18.90 2.97
CA GLU A 136 3.94 -19.38 2.33
C GLU A 136 3.71 -18.80 0.93
N CYS A 137 4.12 -17.52 0.70
CA CYS A 137 3.85 -16.85 -0.57
C CYS A 137 5.05 -16.78 -1.50
N ILE A 138 6.28 -16.67 -0.97
CA ILE A 138 7.44 -16.35 -1.82
C ILE A 138 8.16 -17.64 -2.23
N PRO A 139 8.27 -17.95 -3.54
CA PRO A 139 9.04 -19.09 -4.01
C PRO A 139 10.50 -19.02 -3.55
N ASP A 140 11.11 -20.18 -3.28
CA ASP A 140 12.46 -20.27 -2.72
C ASP A 140 13.50 -19.50 -3.54
N HIS A 141 13.41 -19.58 -4.88
CA HIS A 141 14.33 -18.86 -5.79
C HIS A 141 14.15 -17.32 -5.76
N LYS A 142 13.13 -16.79 -5.09
CA LYS A 142 12.87 -15.34 -4.93
C LYS A 142 13.13 -14.83 -3.53
N LYS A 143 13.32 -15.68 -2.54
CA LYS A 143 13.56 -15.26 -1.14
C LYS A 143 14.80 -14.39 -1.00
N SER A 144 15.90 -14.73 -1.69
CA SER A 144 17.10 -13.89 -1.72
C SER A 144 16.86 -12.50 -2.31
N SER A 145 16.02 -12.40 -3.35
CA SER A 145 15.62 -11.11 -3.93
C SER A 145 14.78 -10.28 -2.95
N CYS A 146 13.87 -10.90 -2.19
CA CYS A 146 13.09 -10.25 -1.15
C CYS A 146 14.01 -9.66 -0.06
N ILE A 147 14.96 -10.45 0.43
CA ILE A 147 15.97 -9.99 1.42
C ILE A 147 16.77 -8.81 0.85
N PHE A 148 17.22 -8.89 -0.39
CA PHE A 148 18.00 -7.83 -1.03
C PHE A 148 17.20 -6.52 -1.17
N ILE A 149 15.96 -6.58 -1.66
CA ILE A 149 15.09 -5.39 -1.78
C ILE A 149 14.76 -4.81 -0.41
N SER A 150 14.52 -5.64 0.60
CA SER A 150 14.30 -5.18 1.98
C SER A 150 15.52 -4.41 2.51
N ARG A 151 16.75 -4.87 2.24
CA ARG A 151 18.00 -4.14 2.58
C ARG A 151 18.10 -2.80 1.86
N ILE A 152 17.71 -2.72 0.59
CA ILE A 152 17.65 -1.46 -0.15
C ILE A 152 16.68 -0.48 0.54
N TYR A 153 15.49 -0.94 0.95
CA TYR A 153 14.52 -0.09 1.64
C TYR A 153 15.08 0.44 2.97
N VAL A 154 15.68 -0.44 3.78
CA VAL A 154 16.32 -0.04 5.03
C VAL A 154 17.45 0.96 4.79
N PHE A 155 18.28 0.74 3.76
CA PHE A 155 19.35 1.66 3.39
C PHE A 155 18.82 3.05 3.00
N ILE A 156 17.75 3.12 2.19
CA ILE A 156 17.11 4.39 1.84
C ILE A 156 16.52 5.07 3.09
N TRP A 157 15.88 4.32 3.99
CA TRP A 157 15.39 4.88 5.26
C TRP A 157 16.52 5.48 6.09
N LEU A 158 17.66 4.78 6.19
CA LEU A 158 18.84 5.31 6.90
C LEU A 158 19.40 6.58 6.26
N ILE A 159 19.40 6.68 4.92
CA ILE A 159 19.79 7.92 4.22
C ILE A 159 18.84 9.07 4.57
N ILE A 160 17.52 8.82 4.55
CA ILE A 160 16.52 9.86 4.87
C ILE A 160 16.66 10.33 6.33
N ILE A 161 16.83 9.40 7.27
CA ILE A 161 17.04 9.71 8.69
C ILE A 161 18.38 10.45 8.88
N GLY A 162 19.45 9.97 8.28
CA GLY A 162 20.76 10.62 8.32
C GLY A 162 20.72 12.04 7.74
N SER A 163 20.01 12.24 6.63
CA SER A 163 19.79 13.57 6.04
C SER A 163 19.04 14.50 7.01
N SER A 164 18.04 13.98 7.74
CA SER A 164 17.33 14.76 8.75
C SER A 164 18.24 15.20 9.89
N ILE A 165 19.14 14.33 10.33
CA ILE A 165 20.13 14.65 11.38
C ILE A 165 21.13 15.71 10.86
N LEU A 166 21.69 15.49 9.68
CA LEU A 166 22.68 16.42 9.08
C LEU A 166 22.11 17.81 8.81
N LEU A 167 20.85 17.89 8.39
CA LEU A 167 20.16 19.15 8.12
C LEU A 167 19.53 19.76 9.38
N ASN A 168 19.65 19.12 10.53
CA ASN A 168 18.95 19.49 11.77
C ASN A 168 17.47 19.82 11.53
N SER A 169 16.78 18.97 10.72
CA SER A 169 15.41 19.20 10.29
C SER A 169 14.65 17.89 10.14
N PHE A 170 13.43 17.83 10.64
CA PHE A 170 12.53 16.69 10.42
C PHE A 170 11.95 16.61 9.00
N LEU A 171 12.21 17.61 8.17
CA LEU A 171 11.61 17.74 6.85
C LEU A 171 11.84 16.52 5.94
N PRO A 172 13.05 15.94 5.81
CA PRO A 172 13.25 14.72 5.01
C PRO A 172 12.39 13.54 5.49
N ILE A 173 12.29 13.32 6.79
CA ILE A 173 11.43 12.27 7.37
C ILE A 173 9.96 12.55 7.06
N LEU A 174 9.50 13.79 7.29
CA LEU A 174 8.11 14.19 7.02
C LEU A 174 7.76 14.06 5.52
N MET A 175 8.70 14.33 4.63
CA MET A 175 8.43 14.25 3.18
C MET A 175 8.47 12.83 2.62
N PHE A 176 9.25 11.92 3.18
CA PHE A 176 9.51 10.63 2.53
C PHE A 176 9.16 9.38 3.35
N LEU A 177 9.05 9.45 4.69
CA LEU A 177 8.75 8.29 5.52
C LEU A 177 7.37 8.35 6.19
N VAL A 178 6.93 9.54 6.53
CA VAL A 178 5.72 9.76 7.33
C VAL A 178 4.43 9.86 6.48
N PRO A 179 4.43 10.30 5.20
CA PRO A 179 3.18 10.64 4.48
C PRO A 179 2.17 9.50 4.44
N LYS A 180 2.60 8.26 4.29
CA LYS A 180 1.71 7.08 4.25
C LYS A 180 0.87 6.92 5.52
N PHE A 181 1.37 7.36 6.69
CA PHE A 181 0.65 7.25 7.95
C PHE A 181 -0.43 8.33 8.14
N PHE A 182 -0.40 9.36 7.29
CA PHE A 182 -1.37 10.44 7.25
C PHE A 182 -2.34 10.34 6.07
N ALA A 183 -2.14 9.36 5.18
CA ALA A 183 -2.97 9.10 4.00
C ALA A 183 -4.27 8.35 4.37
N THR A 184 -5.06 8.85 5.31
CA THR A 184 -6.23 8.15 5.86
C THR A 184 -7.32 7.88 4.83
N LEU A 185 -7.52 8.73 3.83
CA LEU A 185 -8.49 8.50 2.75
C LEU A 185 -8.16 7.24 1.94
N ASN A 186 -6.88 6.93 1.74
CA ASN A 186 -6.48 5.71 1.03
C ASN A 186 -6.82 4.45 1.82
N ILE A 187 -6.75 4.52 3.15
CA ILE A 187 -7.20 3.45 4.02
C ILE A 187 -8.69 3.20 3.80
N VAL A 188 -9.51 4.28 3.77
CA VAL A 188 -10.95 4.18 3.49
C VAL A 188 -11.20 3.48 2.15
N TRP A 189 -10.53 3.92 1.08
CA TRP A 189 -10.72 3.33 -0.26
C TRP A 189 -10.38 1.83 -0.28
N ARG A 190 -9.24 1.43 0.31
CA ARG A 190 -8.87 0.01 0.40
C ARG A 190 -9.87 -0.82 1.18
N LEU A 191 -10.41 -0.27 2.29
CA LEU A 191 -11.39 -0.97 3.11
C LEU A 191 -12.70 -1.20 2.36
N THR A 192 -13.11 -0.30 1.47
CA THR A 192 -14.32 -0.49 0.68
C THR A 192 -14.24 -1.70 -0.24
N GLN A 193 -13.04 -2.15 -0.60
CA GLN A 193 -12.83 -3.21 -1.59
C GLN A 193 -13.30 -4.59 -1.10
N HIS A 194 -12.94 -4.98 0.12
CA HIS A 194 -13.17 -6.35 0.63
C HIS A 194 -13.86 -6.41 1.99
N MET A 195 -13.84 -5.30 2.75
CA MET A 195 -14.26 -5.32 4.14
C MET A 195 -15.74 -5.67 4.32
N GLY A 196 -16.03 -6.65 5.20
CA GLY A 196 -17.40 -7.06 5.54
C GLY A 196 -18.10 -7.86 4.44
N LEU A 197 -17.36 -8.39 3.48
CA LEU A 197 -17.86 -9.29 2.44
C LEU A 197 -17.58 -10.76 2.83
N GLN A 198 -17.98 -11.71 1.97
CA GLN A 198 -17.83 -13.13 2.24
C GLN A 198 -16.36 -13.57 2.16
N GLU A 199 -15.99 -14.49 3.05
CA GLU A 199 -14.69 -15.14 3.10
C GLU A 199 -14.80 -16.56 2.53
N ASP A 200 -13.68 -17.16 2.12
CA ASP A 200 -13.59 -18.53 1.57
C ASP A 200 -14.55 -18.81 0.38
N VAL A 201 -14.80 -17.80 -0.45
CA VAL A 201 -15.63 -17.92 -1.65
C VAL A 201 -14.78 -17.73 -2.91
N LYS A 202 -15.08 -18.52 -3.95
CA LYS A 202 -14.39 -18.41 -5.25
C LYS A 202 -14.93 -17.31 -6.15
N ASP A 203 -16.16 -16.86 -5.91
CA ASP A 203 -16.79 -15.81 -6.70
C ASP A 203 -16.38 -14.44 -6.19
N HIS A 204 -15.53 -13.74 -6.94
CA HIS A 204 -15.04 -12.41 -6.59
C HIS A 204 -16.16 -11.38 -6.36
N ARG A 205 -17.35 -11.55 -6.94
CA ARG A 205 -18.51 -10.68 -6.73
C ARG A 205 -19.03 -10.74 -5.29
N LEU A 206 -18.73 -11.81 -4.56
CA LEU A 206 -19.14 -12.02 -3.17
C LEU A 206 -18.07 -11.54 -2.17
N SER A 207 -16.79 -11.55 -2.57
CA SER A 207 -15.64 -11.17 -1.73
C SER A 207 -15.05 -9.81 -2.06
N THR A 208 -15.57 -9.13 -3.10
CA THR A 208 -15.01 -7.87 -3.61
C THR A 208 -16.14 -6.88 -3.91
N ARG A 209 -15.87 -5.59 -3.81
CA ARG A 209 -16.86 -4.53 -4.03
C ARG A 209 -16.30 -3.44 -4.92
N SER A 210 -17.09 -3.00 -5.91
CA SER A 210 -16.88 -1.75 -6.64
C SER A 210 -17.71 -0.63 -5.99
N VAL A 211 -17.13 0.57 -5.89
CA VAL A 211 -17.78 1.75 -5.30
C VAL A 211 -17.63 2.94 -6.24
N ARG A 212 -18.52 3.93 -6.09
CA ARG A 212 -18.40 5.17 -6.86
C ARG A 212 -17.65 6.22 -6.07
N LEU A 213 -16.58 6.76 -6.64
CA LEU A 213 -15.83 7.89 -6.11
C LEU A 213 -16.12 9.15 -6.93
N ASN A 214 -15.90 10.33 -6.34
CA ASN A 214 -15.89 11.56 -7.12
C ASN A 214 -14.70 11.58 -8.10
N PRO A 215 -14.76 12.39 -9.19
CA PRO A 215 -13.73 12.36 -10.24
C PRO A 215 -12.31 12.60 -9.76
N ILE A 216 -12.12 13.45 -8.71
CA ILE A 216 -10.79 13.77 -8.17
C ILE A 216 -10.20 12.54 -7.45
N PHE A 217 -10.97 11.92 -6.58
CA PHE A 217 -10.52 10.74 -5.85
C PHE A 217 -10.36 9.52 -6.77
N SER A 218 -11.29 9.35 -7.72
CA SER A 218 -11.18 8.32 -8.76
C SER A 218 -9.91 8.50 -9.61
N PHE A 219 -9.50 9.73 -9.90
CA PHE A 219 -8.23 10.02 -10.59
C PHE A 219 -7.02 9.68 -9.72
N ILE A 220 -7.00 10.08 -8.43
CA ILE A 220 -5.90 9.78 -7.50
C ILE A 220 -5.78 8.27 -7.28
N TYR A 221 -6.91 7.57 -7.26
CA TYR A 221 -6.98 6.13 -7.00
C TYR A 221 -6.93 5.28 -8.30
N TRP A 222 -6.61 5.89 -9.44
CA TRP A 222 -6.41 5.22 -10.74
C TRP A 222 -7.57 4.30 -11.15
N LYS A 223 -8.81 4.66 -10.84
CA LYS A 223 -10.00 3.83 -11.10
C LYS A 223 -10.05 2.50 -10.36
N MET A 224 -9.22 2.31 -9.33
CA MET A 224 -9.20 1.08 -8.53
C MET A 224 -10.46 0.91 -7.64
N GLU A 225 -11.37 1.88 -7.65
CA GLU A 225 -12.72 1.74 -7.09
C GLU A 225 -13.59 0.72 -7.85
N TYR A 226 -13.26 0.38 -9.10
CA TYR A 226 -13.87 -0.69 -9.89
C TYR A 226 -13.23 -2.03 -9.59
N HIS A 227 -13.27 -2.45 -8.33
CA HIS A 227 -12.43 -3.53 -7.81
C HIS A 227 -12.96 -4.93 -8.11
N ILE A 228 -14.29 -5.11 -8.28
CA ILE A 228 -14.86 -6.37 -8.79
C ILE A 228 -14.32 -6.66 -10.19
N GLU A 229 -14.41 -5.67 -11.08
CA GLU A 229 -13.95 -5.78 -12.46
C GLU A 229 -12.46 -6.07 -12.53
N HIS A 230 -11.69 -5.44 -11.64
CA HIS A 230 -10.26 -5.68 -11.51
C HIS A 230 -9.95 -7.11 -11.08
N HIS A 231 -10.61 -7.65 -10.04
CA HIS A 231 -10.42 -9.03 -9.60
C HIS A 231 -10.83 -10.07 -10.64
N MET A 232 -11.91 -9.81 -11.38
CA MET A 232 -12.35 -10.69 -12.44
C MET A 232 -11.44 -10.66 -13.68
N PHE A 233 -10.84 -9.50 -13.97
CA PHE A 233 -10.06 -9.27 -15.18
C PHE A 233 -8.78 -8.45 -14.90
N PRO A 234 -7.84 -8.98 -14.10
CA PRO A 234 -6.66 -8.22 -13.63
C PRO A 234 -5.67 -7.84 -14.74
N SER A 235 -5.84 -8.36 -15.95
CA SER A 235 -5.08 -7.97 -17.13
C SER A 235 -5.64 -6.74 -17.86
N ILE A 236 -6.83 -6.27 -17.49
CA ILE A 236 -7.42 -5.06 -18.08
C ILE A 236 -6.87 -3.84 -17.34
N PRO A 237 -6.27 -2.86 -18.07
CA PRO A 237 -5.78 -1.64 -17.46
C PRO A 237 -6.87 -0.88 -16.70
N SER A 238 -6.54 -0.31 -15.55
CA SER A 238 -7.49 0.36 -14.65
C SER A 238 -8.28 1.49 -15.32
N TYR A 239 -7.70 2.21 -16.28
CA TYR A 239 -8.37 3.25 -17.03
C TYR A 239 -9.49 2.72 -17.97
N ASN A 240 -9.54 1.41 -18.22
CA ASN A 240 -10.60 0.75 -19.00
C ASN A 240 -11.66 0.09 -18.11
N LEU A 241 -11.43 -0.09 -16.80
CA LEU A 241 -12.41 -0.71 -15.89
C LEU A 241 -13.77 -0.01 -15.88
N PRO A 242 -13.88 1.35 -15.97
CA PRO A 242 -15.17 2.01 -16.09
C PRO A 242 -16.01 1.61 -17.31
N LYS A 243 -15.36 1.14 -18.40
CA LYS A 243 -16.06 0.66 -19.60
C LYS A 243 -16.52 -0.79 -19.46
N LEU A 244 -15.85 -1.54 -18.59
CA LEU A 244 -16.19 -2.92 -18.29
C LEU A 244 -17.35 -3.01 -17.30
N HIS A 245 -17.43 -2.05 -16.35
CA HIS A 245 -18.51 -1.90 -15.38
C HIS A 245 -19.85 -1.57 -16.05
#